data_e172d9324ed43ebf621f237783a7655b
#
_entry.id   e172d9324ed43ebf621f237783a7655b
#
_cell.length_a   1.000
_cell.length_b   1.000
_cell.length_c   1.000
_cell.angle_alpha   90.00
_cell.angle_beta   90.00
_cell.angle_gamma   90.00
#
_symmetry.space_group_name_H-M   'P 1'
#
loop_
_entity.id
_entity.type
_entity.pdbx_description
1 polymer ?
#
loop_
_entity_poly.entity_id
_entity_poly.type
_entity_poly.pdbx_seq_one_letter_code
_entity_poly.pdbx_strand_id
1 'polypeptide(L)'
;MIKFSFSDRQAIMNKLSTEHYDLLVIGGGITGAGIALDAASRGLKTALVEKNDFAFGTSSRSTKLIHGGLRYLKQLEFGLVKEVGSERAIVHRLAPHLVIPEKMLLPLSEKKGLGYGLTSIGLKIYDWLAGVKAEDQRKMLTKPQTLKYEPLLKKDDVKGGAIYAEYRTDDARLTIEIVKTAAAEGADLLSYARAEEFIYENGNIVGAKIADQLSNNFFAIRATVTVNAAGPWVDELRDINKSKEGKWLHLTKGVHIVLPRAKLPVKQAIYFNVDDGRMIFAIPRGRTTYVGTTDTFYDGDKDRVFTTRQDAEYLIAAVNTNFPSVTLGLSDVESSWAGLRPLIHEEGKSASELSRKDEIFESPSRLISIAGGKLTGYRKMAERVVNLVIKKYFEKKSLKECRTHLIKLGGNAFKDGKEVKKFVLSLTDKLKDSNLPPHTASYLVENYGQQVVIILDHWADRDTQENPELSLLKAELIFCIQYEMVCTLADFFVRRTGLINFDIQKVIRCKTEIAEVCKIYLGWSNERVSKELNELDQLIASITAFSK
;
A
#
# COMPACT_ATOMS: atom_id res chain seq x y z
N MET A 1 -16.10 0.19 18.02
CA MET A 1 -15.43 -0.29 16.78
C MET A 1 -16.08 -1.60 16.38
N ILE A 2 -16.38 -1.80 15.11
CA ILE A 2 -16.92 -3.07 14.62
C ILE A 2 -15.75 -4.07 14.57
N LYS A 3 -15.97 -5.27 15.11
CA LYS A 3 -15.03 -6.38 14.96
C LYS A 3 -15.02 -6.79 13.49
N PHE A 4 -13.82 -6.99 12.94
CA PHE A 4 -13.56 -7.53 11.61
C PHE A 4 -12.59 -8.68 11.79
N SER A 5 -13.11 -9.79 12.32
CA SER A 5 -12.33 -10.87 12.90
C SER A 5 -12.26 -12.08 11.98
N PHE A 6 -11.18 -12.82 12.10
CA PHE A 6 -11.08 -14.17 11.55
C PHE A 6 -12.23 -15.08 12.06
N SER A 7 -12.63 -14.95 13.32
CA SER A 7 -13.74 -15.74 13.89
C SER A 7 -15.09 -15.51 13.19
N ASP A 8 -15.26 -14.36 12.54
CA ASP A 8 -16.50 -14.02 11.84
C ASP A 8 -16.52 -14.55 10.39
N ARG A 9 -15.40 -15.12 9.92
CA ARG A 9 -15.20 -15.55 8.54
C ARG A 9 -16.31 -16.49 8.04
N GLN A 10 -16.67 -17.50 8.84
CA GLN A 10 -17.73 -18.47 8.48
C GLN A 10 -19.10 -17.80 8.39
N ALA A 11 -19.42 -16.91 9.30
CA ALA A 11 -20.66 -16.15 9.27
C ALA A 11 -20.74 -15.24 8.05
N ILE A 12 -19.62 -14.58 7.68
CA ILE A 12 -19.51 -13.76 6.48
C ILE A 12 -19.71 -14.64 5.22
N MET A 13 -19.07 -15.80 5.12
CA MET A 13 -19.26 -16.73 3.98
C MET A 13 -20.71 -17.18 3.85
N ASN A 14 -21.35 -17.54 4.95
CA ASN A 14 -22.75 -17.92 4.95
C ASN A 14 -23.64 -16.77 4.44
N LYS A 15 -23.40 -15.55 4.91
CA LYS A 15 -24.10 -14.35 4.46
C LYS A 15 -23.88 -14.10 2.96
N LEU A 16 -22.62 -14.16 2.50
CA LEU A 16 -22.25 -13.98 1.10
C LEU A 16 -22.94 -14.99 0.16
N SER A 17 -23.15 -16.22 0.64
CA SER A 17 -23.76 -17.29 -0.15
C SER A 17 -25.30 -17.26 -0.19
N THR A 18 -25.95 -16.63 0.80
CA THR A 18 -27.42 -16.66 0.95
C THR A 18 -28.09 -15.35 0.55
N GLU A 19 -27.37 -14.25 0.56
CA GLU A 19 -27.93 -12.92 0.28
C GLU A 19 -27.68 -12.48 -1.16
N HIS A 20 -28.55 -11.63 -1.69
CA HIS A 20 -28.34 -10.94 -2.96
C HIS A 20 -27.74 -9.56 -2.70
N TYR A 21 -26.67 -9.22 -3.44
CA TYR A 21 -25.95 -7.95 -3.33
C TYR A 21 -26.32 -7.00 -4.47
N ASP A 22 -26.25 -5.70 -4.20
CA ASP A 22 -26.30 -4.68 -5.25
C ASP A 22 -25.00 -4.72 -6.06
N LEU A 23 -23.86 -4.85 -5.35
CA LEU A 23 -22.51 -4.79 -5.94
C LEU A 23 -21.60 -5.88 -5.38
N LEU A 24 -20.96 -6.65 -6.27
CA LEU A 24 -19.83 -7.53 -5.97
C LEU A 24 -18.55 -6.89 -6.48
N VAL A 25 -17.58 -6.68 -5.61
CA VAL A 25 -16.24 -6.21 -5.96
C VAL A 25 -15.25 -7.37 -5.86
N ILE A 26 -14.52 -7.64 -6.93
CA ILE A 26 -13.46 -8.67 -6.99
C ILE A 26 -12.10 -7.97 -6.94
N GLY A 27 -11.35 -8.19 -5.86
CA GLY A 27 -10.05 -7.63 -5.57
C GLY A 27 -10.04 -6.70 -4.34
N GLY A 28 -9.25 -7.08 -3.33
CA GLY A 28 -9.10 -6.39 -2.05
C GLY A 28 -7.87 -5.48 -1.96
N GLY A 29 -7.35 -5.00 -3.11
CA GLY A 29 -6.36 -3.93 -3.15
C GLY A 29 -7.01 -2.57 -2.84
N ILE A 30 -6.21 -1.50 -2.82
CA ILE A 30 -6.69 -0.17 -2.41
C ILE A 30 -7.85 0.36 -3.27
N THR A 31 -7.89 0.02 -4.56
CA THR A 31 -8.96 0.43 -5.47
C THR A 31 -10.27 -0.29 -5.13
N GLY A 32 -10.23 -1.62 -4.98
CA GLY A 32 -11.43 -2.40 -4.61
C GLY A 32 -11.93 -2.06 -3.21
N ALA A 33 -11.04 -1.89 -2.24
CA ALA A 33 -11.39 -1.41 -0.90
C ALA A 33 -12.06 -0.04 -0.94
N GLY A 34 -11.54 0.89 -1.76
CA GLY A 34 -12.14 2.21 -1.98
C GLY A 34 -13.53 2.13 -2.62
N ILE A 35 -13.73 1.23 -3.61
CA ILE A 35 -15.04 1.01 -4.25
C ILE A 35 -16.04 0.44 -3.24
N ALA A 36 -15.62 -0.55 -2.43
CA ALA A 36 -16.48 -1.12 -1.41
C ALA A 36 -16.89 -0.07 -0.36
N LEU A 37 -15.95 0.77 0.09
CA LEU A 37 -16.22 1.86 1.02
C LEU A 37 -17.19 2.88 0.43
N ASP A 38 -16.96 3.33 -0.80
CA ASP A 38 -17.82 4.33 -1.43
C ASP A 38 -19.23 3.78 -1.66
N ALA A 39 -19.35 2.59 -2.20
CA ALA A 39 -20.63 1.93 -2.48
C ALA A 39 -21.45 1.70 -1.19
N ALA A 40 -20.85 1.10 -0.15
CA ALA A 40 -21.52 0.87 1.12
C ALA A 40 -21.94 2.17 1.80
N SER A 41 -21.05 3.18 1.84
CA SER A 41 -21.36 4.48 2.45
C SER A 41 -22.50 5.24 1.77
N ARG A 42 -22.78 4.93 0.48
CA ARG A 42 -23.92 5.46 -0.27
C ARG A 42 -25.21 4.66 -0.07
N GLY A 43 -25.14 3.46 0.50
CA GLY A 43 -26.28 2.59 0.79
C GLY A 43 -26.50 1.45 -0.21
N LEU A 44 -25.50 1.12 -1.03
CA LEU A 44 -25.48 -0.11 -1.81
C LEU A 44 -25.07 -1.28 -0.92
N LYS A 45 -25.83 -2.40 -0.97
CA LYS A 45 -25.47 -3.65 -0.33
C LYS A 45 -24.27 -4.25 -1.08
N THR A 46 -23.11 -4.21 -0.45
CA THR A 46 -21.83 -4.43 -1.13
C THR A 46 -21.11 -5.65 -0.57
N ALA A 47 -20.69 -6.56 -1.46
CA ALA A 47 -19.75 -7.65 -1.18
C ALA A 47 -18.38 -7.35 -1.80
N LEU A 48 -17.30 -7.74 -1.12
CA LEU A 48 -15.95 -7.75 -1.69
C LEU A 48 -15.26 -9.07 -1.39
N VAL A 49 -14.62 -9.65 -2.40
CA VAL A 49 -13.77 -10.85 -2.26
C VAL A 49 -12.35 -10.57 -2.74
N GLU A 50 -11.37 -11.12 -2.02
CA GLU A 50 -9.95 -11.06 -2.35
C GLU A 50 -9.35 -12.47 -2.33
N LYS A 51 -8.62 -12.84 -3.40
CA LYS A 51 -8.06 -14.19 -3.53
C LYS A 51 -6.99 -14.55 -2.50
N ASN A 52 -6.27 -13.55 -2.01
CA ASN A 52 -5.25 -13.68 -0.97
C ASN A 52 -5.65 -12.83 0.25
N ASP A 53 -4.69 -12.30 0.99
CA ASP A 53 -4.95 -11.29 2.00
C ASP A 53 -5.22 -9.91 1.36
N PHE A 54 -5.95 -9.05 2.03
CA PHE A 54 -6.13 -7.67 1.60
C PHE A 54 -4.79 -6.97 1.39
N ALA A 55 -4.72 -6.12 0.37
CA ALA A 55 -3.50 -5.44 -0.06
C ALA A 55 -2.38 -6.37 -0.61
N PHE A 56 -2.63 -7.63 -0.91
CA PHE A 56 -1.61 -8.59 -1.33
C PHE A 56 -0.78 -8.13 -2.54
N GLY A 57 -1.41 -7.54 -3.55
CA GLY A 57 -0.76 -7.12 -4.78
C GLY A 57 0.06 -5.82 -4.66
N THR A 58 -0.12 -4.91 -5.60
CA THR A 58 0.58 -3.61 -5.67
C THR A 58 0.38 -2.75 -4.42
N SER A 59 -0.73 -2.94 -3.71
CA SER A 59 -1.15 -2.14 -2.55
C SER A 59 -0.34 -2.38 -1.26
N SER A 60 0.64 -3.29 -1.27
CA SER A 60 1.64 -3.44 -0.19
C SER A 60 3.08 -3.32 -0.70
N ARG A 61 3.27 -3.14 -2.01
CA ARG A 61 4.56 -3.25 -2.68
C ARG A 61 4.96 -1.97 -3.43
N SER A 62 4.37 -0.83 -3.05
CA SER A 62 4.70 0.49 -3.61
C SER A 62 5.95 1.10 -2.96
N THR A 63 6.32 2.30 -3.37
CA THR A 63 7.38 3.10 -2.70
C THR A 63 6.93 3.63 -1.32
N LYS A 64 5.70 3.31 -0.88
CA LYS A 64 5.12 3.75 0.40
C LYS A 64 5.07 5.28 0.54
N LEU A 65 4.77 5.93 -0.58
CA LEU A 65 4.57 7.38 -0.69
C LEU A 65 3.20 7.71 -1.28
N ILE A 66 2.53 8.68 -0.68
CA ILE A 66 1.39 9.39 -1.26
C ILE A 66 1.96 10.64 -1.92
N HIS A 67 2.25 10.56 -3.21
CA HIS A 67 2.95 11.62 -3.93
C HIS A 67 2.21 12.10 -5.17
N GLY A 68 2.32 13.41 -5.46
CA GLY A 68 1.66 14.06 -6.58
C GLY A 68 2.30 13.78 -7.95
N GLY A 69 3.54 13.26 -7.96
CA GLY A 69 4.24 12.89 -9.18
C GLY A 69 4.75 14.08 -10.00
N LEU A 70 5.85 14.67 -9.55
CA LEU A 70 6.59 15.72 -10.28
C LEU A 70 6.87 15.36 -11.76
N ARG A 71 6.96 14.06 -12.06
CA ARG A 71 7.16 13.54 -13.42
C ARG A 71 6.02 13.92 -14.37
N TYR A 72 4.77 14.04 -13.88
CA TYR A 72 3.63 14.41 -14.74
C TYR A 72 3.65 15.87 -15.18
N LEU A 73 4.32 16.75 -14.43
CA LEU A 73 4.56 18.11 -14.89
C LEU A 73 5.47 18.12 -16.13
N LYS A 74 6.45 17.20 -16.23
CA LYS A 74 7.26 17.04 -17.43
C LYS A 74 6.43 16.56 -18.64
N GLN A 75 5.34 15.82 -18.38
CA GLN A 75 4.41 15.31 -19.39
C GLN A 75 3.24 16.27 -19.66
N LEU A 76 3.24 17.47 -19.05
CA LEU A 76 2.20 18.50 -19.14
C LEU A 76 0.79 18.02 -18.71
N GLU A 77 0.72 16.98 -17.85
CA GLU A 77 -0.53 16.44 -17.34
C GLU A 77 -1.05 17.23 -16.10
N PHE A 78 -1.32 18.52 -16.27
CA PHE A 78 -1.75 19.43 -15.19
C PHE A 78 -3.01 18.97 -14.46
N GLY A 79 -3.97 18.40 -15.19
CA GLY A 79 -5.22 17.88 -14.59
C GLY A 79 -4.95 16.74 -13.61
N LEU A 80 -4.07 15.81 -13.98
CA LEU A 80 -3.68 14.68 -13.12
C LEU A 80 -2.90 15.16 -11.87
N VAL A 81 -2.00 16.14 -12.04
CA VAL A 81 -1.25 16.74 -10.90
C VAL A 81 -2.21 17.38 -9.90
N LYS A 82 -3.21 18.13 -10.39
CA LYS A 82 -4.23 18.78 -9.54
C LYS A 82 -5.09 17.74 -8.81
N GLU A 83 -5.58 16.72 -9.50
CA GLU A 83 -6.38 15.64 -8.91
C GLU A 83 -5.59 14.91 -7.82
N VAL A 84 -4.38 14.44 -8.15
CA VAL A 84 -3.52 13.68 -7.21
C VAL A 84 -3.08 14.55 -6.03
N GLY A 85 -2.79 15.83 -6.26
CA GLY A 85 -2.46 16.78 -5.19
C GLY A 85 -3.62 17.01 -4.21
N SER A 86 -4.84 17.16 -4.74
CA SER A 86 -6.06 17.30 -3.93
C SER A 86 -6.35 16.03 -3.15
N GLU A 87 -6.25 14.85 -3.78
CA GLU A 87 -6.47 13.57 -3.13
C GLU A 87 -5.42 13.31 -2.03
N ARG A 88 -4.16 13.68 -2.23
CA ARG A 88 -3.11 13.61 -1.21
C ARG A 88 -3.52 14.37 0.07
N ALA A 89 -4.01 15.61 -0.08
CA ALA A 89 -4.46 16.41 1.04
C ALA A 89 -5.70 15.81 1.74
N ILE A 90 -6.62 15.22 0.96
CA ILE A 90 -7.79 14.52 1.49
C ILE A 90 -7.35 13.30 2.31
N VAL A 91 -6.53 12.41 1.75
CA VAL A 91 -6.08 11.17 2.41
C VAL A 91 -5.31 11.48 3.70
N HIS A 92 -4.43 12.52 3.69
CA HIS A 92 -3.79 12.99 4.92
C HIS A 92 -4.82 13.42 5.99
N ARG A 93 -5.86 14.14 5.61
CA ARG A 93 -6.92 14.56 6.55
C ARG A 93 -7.73 13.38 7.09
N LEU A 94 -7.93 12.34 6.29
CA LEU A 94 -8.68 11.14 6.69
C LEU A 94 -7.88 10.24 7.63
N ALA A 95 -6.56 10.16 7.46
CA ALA A 95 -5.66 9.31 8.23
C ALA A 95 -4.32 10.03 8.54
N PRO A 96 -4.32 11.09 9.37
CA PRO A 96 -3.12 11.91 9.61
C PRO A 96 -2.02 11.17 10.37
N HIS A 97 -2.31 10.03 10.98
CA HIS A 97 -1.34 9.14 11.62
C HIS A 97 -0.62 8.23 10.62
N LEU A 98 -1.28 7.85 9.53
CA LEU A 98 -0.73 6.98 8.48
C LEU A 98 -0.09 7.77 7.33
N VAL A 99 -0.64 8.92 6.98
CA VAL A 99 -0.21 9.74 5.85
C VAL A 99 0.48 10.98 6.39
N ILE A 100 1.79 10.92 6.51
CA ILE A 100 2.60 11.88 7.27
C ILE A 100 3.41 12.75 6.30
N PRO A 101 3.33 14.10 6.41
CA PRO A 101 4.17 14.98 5.60
C PRO A 101 5.66 14.70 5.80
N GLU A 102 6.40 14.53 4.72
CA GLU A 102 7.84 14.29 4.73
C GLU A 102 8.54 15.21 3.73
N LYS A 103 9.60 15.86 4.20
CA LYS A 103 10.43 16.74 3.35
C LYS A 103 11.41 15.92 2.55
N MET A 104 11.37 16.11 1.24
CA MET A 104 12.20 15.40 0.28
C MET A 104 13.19 16.34 -0.37
N LEU A 105 14.47 15.94 -0.41
CA LEU A 105 15.52 16.64 -1.11
C LEU A 105 15.60 16.15 -2.57
N LEU A 106 15.56 17.07 -3.50
CA LEU A 106 15.85 16.87 -4.92
C LEU A 106 17.18 17.56 -5.25
N PRO A 107 18.30 16.82 -5.33
CA PRO A 107 19.57 17.37 -5.80
C PRO A 107 19.48 17.71 -7.29
N LEU A 108 20.05 18.85 -7.69
CA LEU A 108 20.10 19.31 -9.07
C LEU A 108 21.52 19.18 -9.60
N SER A 109 21.66 18.54 -10.77
CA SER A 109 22.92 18.33 -11.49
C SER A 109 22.88 19.04 -12.84
N GLU A 110 24.03 19.53 -13.31
CA GLU A 110 24.16 20.12 -14.64
C GLU A 110 24.04 19.09 -15.77
N LYS A 111 24.54 17.89 -15.50
CA LYS A 111 24.61 16.81 -16.50
C LYS A 111 23.31 16.01 -16.62
N LYS A 112 22.42 16.11 -15.62
CA LYS A 112 21.27 15.24 -15.49
C LYS A 112 20.05 16.05 -15.02
N GLY A 113 18.98 16.09 -15.84
CA GLY A 113 17.69 16.65 -15.46
C GLY A 113 17.42 18.08 -15.95
N LEU A 114 16.36 18.69 -15.40
CA LEU A 114 15.99 20.08 -15.66
C LEU A 114 16.91 21.03 -14.89
N GLY A 115 17.40 22.09 -15.51
CA GLY A 115 18.20 23.10 -14.83
C GLY A 115 17.47 23.77 -13.67
N TYR A 116 18.22 24.50 -12.82
CA TYR A 116 17.71 25.15 -11.60
C TYR A 116 16.44 26.00 -11.83
N GLY A 117 16.43 26.83 -12.89
CA GLY A 117 15.30 27.69 -13.19
C GLY A 117 14.01 26.91 -13.57
N LEU A 118 14.13 25.97 -14.48
CA LEU A 118 13.00 25.14 -14.93
C LEU A 118 12.45 24.27 -13.78
N THR A 119 13.33 23.71 -12.94
CA THR A 119 12.92 22.97 -11.76
C THR A 119 12.18 23.87 -10.76
N SER A 120 12.64 25.10 -10.55
CA SER A 120 12.00 26.06 -9.68
C SER A 120 10.57 26.40 -10.16
N ILE A 121 10.40 26.64 -11.46
CA ILE A 121 9.09 26.93 -12.06
C ILE A 121 8.19 25.70 -11.95
N GLY A 122 8.71 24.50 -12.31
CA GLY A 122 7.94 23.26 -12.22
C GLY A 122 7.43 22.98 -10.78
N LEU A 123 8.29 23.12 -9.78
CA LEU A 123 7.91 22.95 -8.38
C LEU A 123 6.91 24.03 -7.90
N LYS A 124 7.00 25.27 -8.42
CA LYS A 124 6.02 26.33 -8.11
C LYS A 124 4.64 26.00 -8.65
N ILE A 125 4.58 25.49 -9.88
CA ILE A 125 3.34 25.03 -10.49
C ILE A 125 2.79 23.83 -9.70
N TYR A 126 3.65 22.92 -9.29
CA TYR A 126 3.29 21.77 -8.48
C TYR A 126 2.66 22.19 -7.14
N ASP A 127 3.31 23.07 -6.37
CA ASP A 127 2.80 23.57 -5.09
C ASP A 127 1.43 24.24 -5.24
N TRP A 128 1.25 25.02 -6.30
CA TRP A 128 0.00 25.70 -6.60
C TRP A 128 -1.11 24.71 -7.00
N LEU A 129 -0.84 23.78 -7.88
CA LEU A 129 -1.81 22.77 -8.33
C LEU A 129 -2.21 21.81 -7.20
N ALA A 130 -1.26 21.44 -6.35
CA ALA A 130 -1.46 20.53 -5.23
C ALA A 130 -2.00 21.20 -3.96
N GLY A 131 -2.21 22.52 -3.96
CA GLY A 131 -2.70 23.28 -2.81
C GLY A 131 -1.81 23.15 -1.57
N VAL A 132 -0.47 23.13 -1.76
CA VAL A 132 0.51 22.92 -0.69
C VAL A 132 0.45 24.09 0.30
N LYS A 133 0.38 23.79 1.60
CA LYS A 133 0.39 24.81 2.66
C LYS A 133 1.69 25.62 2.63
N ALA A 134 1.65 26.88 3.06
CA ALA A 134 2.81 27.77 3.03
C ALA A 134 4.06 27.19 3.71
N GLU A 135 3.90 26.48 4.84
CA GLU A 135 4.97 25.83 5.59
C GLU A 135 5.63 24.63 4.87
N ASP A 136 4.91 24.03 3.92
CA ASP A 136 5.33 22.88 3.14
C ASP A 136 5.73 23.22 1.70
N GLN A 137 5.63 24.52 1.31
CA GLN A 137 6.05 24.95 -0.02
C GLN A 137 7.53 24.72 -0.26
N ARG A 138 7.86 24.54 -1.52
CA ARG A 138 9.25 24.29 -1.93
C ARG A 138 10.21 25.37 -1.48
N LYS A 139 11.44 24.94 -1.18
CA LYS A 139 12.58 25.83 -0.96
C LYS A 139 13.69 25.44 -1.92
N MET A 140 14.12 26.39 -2.75
CA MET A 140 15.30 26.22 -3.60
C MET A 140 16.56 26.41 -2.77
N LEU A 141 17.57 25.59 -3.03
CA LEU A 141 18.83 25.54 -2.29
C LEU A 141 20.01 25.81 -3.21
N THR A 142 20.96 26.60 -2.74
CA THR A 142 22.30 26.71 -3.36
C THR A 142 23.09 25.41 -3.17
N LYS A 143 24.19 25.23 -3.91
CA LYS A 143 25.10 24.08 -3.73
C LYS A 143 25.56 23.90 -2.27
N PRO A 144 26.07 24.91 -1.56
CA PRO A 144 26.48 24.77 -0.16
C PRO A 144 25.31 24.37 0.76
N GLN A 145 24.14 24.94 0.54
CA GLN A 145 22.95 24.58 1.31
C GLN A 145 22.52 23.12 1.06
N THR A 146 22.52 22.68 -0.21
CA THR A 146 22.18 21.30 -0.58
C THR A 146 23.12 20.30 0.10
N LEU A 147 24.44 20.56 0.06
CA LEU A 147 25.45 19.71 0.72
C LEU A 147 25.39 19.78 2.25
N LYS A 148 24.88 20.86 2.84
CA LYS A 148 24.58 20.92 4.28
C LYS A 148 23.39 20.04 4.67
N TYR A 149 22.36 20.02 3.81
CA TYR A 149 21.21 19.12 3.99
C TYR A 149 21.62 17.67 3.85
N GLU A 150 22.44 17.34 2.83
CA GLU A 150 22.92 15.98 2.61
C GLU A 150 24.42 15.94 2.23
N PRO A 151 25.29 15.74 3.22
CA PRO A 151 26.73 15.72 3.00
C PRO A 151 27.26 14.52 2.22
N LEU A 152 26.48 13.43 2.14
CA LEU A 152 26.87 12.20 1.43
C LEU A 152 26.83 12.35 -0.09
N LEU A 153 26.10 13.36 -0.62
CA LEU A 153 25.98 13.59 -2.06
C LEU A 153 27.34 13.83 -2.73
N LYS A 154 27.47 13.34 -3.96
CA LYS A 154 28.65 13.58 -4.80
C LYS A 154 28.80 15.06 -5.11
N LYS A 155 29.76 15.72 -4.45
CA LYS A 155 29.93 17.18 -4.43
C LYS A 155 30.08 17.80 -5.82
N ASP A 156 30.78 17.11 -6.73
CA ASP A 156 31.11 17.64 -8.07
C ASP A 156 29.89 17.67 -9.00
N ASP A 157 28.91 16.79 -8.75
CA ASP A 157 27.71 16.71 -9.57
C ASP A 157 26.60 17.68 -9.07
N VAL A 158 26.68 18.18 -7.83
CA VAL A 158 25.65 19.06 -7.26
C VAL A 158 25.85 20.51 -7.67
N LYS A 159 24.84 21.13 -8.26
CA LYS A 159 24.77 22.58 -8.56
C LYS A 159 23.83 23.33 -7.63
N GLY A 160 22.91 22.64 -7.01
CA GLY A 160 21.91 23.14 -6.09
C GLY A 160 20.93 22.04 -5.73
N GLY A 161 19.80 22.43 -5.18
CA GLY A 161 18.76 21.48 -4.83
C GLY A 161 17.42 22.15 -4.58
N ALA A 162 16.41 21.33 -4.29
CA ALA A 162 15.14 21.79 -3.81
C ALA A 162 14.67 20.89 -2.66
N ILE A 163 14.09 21.48 -1.63
CA ILE A 163 13.29 20.78 -0.63
C ILE A 163 11.81 21.00 -0.99
N TYR A 164 11.03 19.93 -1.03
CA TYR A 164 9.58 19.99 -1.23
C TYR A 164 8.91 18.93 -0.37
N ALA A 165 7.60 19.04 -0.16
CA ALA A 165 6.86 18.11 0.68
C ALA A 165 6.16 17.04 -0.16
N GLU A 166 6.37 15.79 0.21
CA GLU A 166 5.55 14.64 -0.14
C GLU A 166 4.97 14.03 1.14
N TYR A 167 4.25 12.92 1.03
CA TYR A 167 3.71 12.27 2.21
C TYR A 167 4.16 10.81 2.25
N ARG A 168 4.76 10.42 3.36
CA ARG A 168 5.07 9.04 3.69
C ARG A 168 3.80 8.33 4.15
N THR A 169 3.68 7.06 3.79
CA THR A 169 2.61 6.17 4.27
C THR A 169 3.13 4.75 4.47
N ASP A 170 2.28 3.87 4.98
CA ASP A 170 2.36 2.44 4.71
C ASP A 170 1.14 2.07 3.86
N ASP A 171 1.39 1.58 2.65
CA ASP A 171 0.35 1.30 1.65
C ASP A 171 -0.56 0.15 2.05
N ALA A 172 0.00 -0.90 2.66
CA ALA A 172 -0.77 -2.01 3.20
C ALA A 172 -1.66 -1.55 4.36
N ARG A 173 -1.10 -0.83 5.32
CA ARG A 173 -1.87 -0.28 6.45
C ARG A 173 -2.99 0.64 5.98
N LEU A 174 -2.70 1.53 5.03
CA LEU A 174 -3.73 2.41 4.45
C LEU A 174 -4.87 1.59 3.82
N THR A 175 -4.55 0.55 3.08
CA THR A 175 -5.55 -0.33 2.47
C THR A 175 -6.37 -1.07 3.53
N ILE A 176 -5.73 -1.61 4.57
CA ILE A 176 -6.43 -2.28 5.69
C ILE A 176 -7.37 -1.32 6.42
N GLU A 177 -6.96 -0.07 6.66
CA GLU A 177 -7.84 0.92 7.30
C GLU A 177 -9.05 1.27 6.41
N ILE A 178 -8.91 1.28 5.08
CA ILE A 178 -10.03 1.45 4.15
C ILE A 178 -10.96 0.23 4.19
N VAL A 179 -10.42 -1.00 4.19
CA VAL A 179 -11.18 -2.25 4.32
C VAL A 179 -12.00 -2.27 5.61
N LYS A 180 -11.38 -1.98 6.75
CA LYS A 180 -12.06 -1.87 8.05
C LYS A 180 -13.17 -0.81 8.04
N THR A 181 -12.92 0.31 7.39
CA THR A 181 -13.90 1.38 7.28
C THR A 181 -15.06 0.96 6.37
N ALA A 182 -14.81 0.22 5.28
CA ALA A 182 -15.85 -0.33 4.42
C ALA A 182 -16.74 -1.35 5.18
N ALA A 183 -16.13 -2.21 6.01
CA ALA A 183 -16.87 -3.11 6.88
C ALA A 183 -17.75 -2.34 7.89
N ALA A 184 -17.22 -1.25 8.45
CA ALA A 184 -17.96 -0.39 9.37
C ALA A 184 -19.13 0.37 8.70
N GLU A 185 -19.03 0.66 7.40
CA GLU A 185 -20.13 1.23 6.60
C GLU A 185 -21.09 0.15 6.05
N GLY A 186 -20.91 -1.13 6.42
CA GLY A 186 -21.83 -2.23 6.16
C GLY A 186 -21.50 -3.10 4.95
N ALA A 187 -20.29 -3.04 4.39
CA ALA A 187 -19.84 -3.97 3.38
C ALA A 187 -19.47 -5.33 4.00
N ASP A 188 -19.78 -6.43 3.30
CA ASP A 188 -19.33 -7.78 3.63
C ASP A 188 -18.07 -8.11 2.83
N LEU A 189 -16.94 -8.30 3.53
CA LEU A 189 -15.63 -8.43 2.90
C LEU A 189 -14.97 -9.74 3.34
N LEU A 190 -14.35 -10.45 2.39
CA LEU A 190 -13.71 -11.74 2.65
C LEU A 190 -12.38 -11.83 1.92
N SER A 191 -11.30 -12.09 2.66
CA SER A 191 -9.98 -12.45 2.13
C SER A 191 -9.88 -13.96 1.90
N TYR A 192 -8.89 -14.42 1.16
CA TYR A 192 -8.70 -15.83 0.78
C TYR A 192 -9.92 -16.43 0.08
N ALA A 193 -10.61 -15.62 -0.71
CA ALA A 193 -11.83 -15.96 -1.44
C ALA A 193 -11.65 -15.60 -2.93
N ARG A 194 -11.29 -16.59 -3.76
CA ARG A 194 -10.96 -16.40 -5.16
C ARG A 194 -12.17 -16.55 -6.05
N ALA A 195 -12.46 -15.56 -6.88
CA ALA A 195 -13.46 -15.68 -7.94
C ALA A 195 -12.90 -16.56 -9.07
N GLU A 196 -13.57 -17.70 -9.33
CA GLU A 196 -13.17 -18.70 -10.31
C GLU A 196 -13.92 -18.56 -11.62
N GLU A 197 -15.22 -18.35 -11.54
CA GLU A 197 -16.12 -18.32 -12.67
C GLU A 197 -17.19 -17.25 -12.45
N PHE A 198 -17.67 -16.64 -13.53
CA PHE A 198 -18.86 -15.78 -13.48
C PHE A 198 -20.13 -16.61 -13.65
N ILE A 199 -21.19 -16.18 -12.98
CA ILE A 199 -22.53 -16.77 -13.11
C ILE A 199 -23.32 -15.90 -14.08
N TYR A 200 -23.91 -16.53 -15.10
CA TYR A 200 -24.61 -15.82 -16.15
C TYR A 200 -26.10 -16.15 -16.15
N GLU A 201 -26.92 -15.11 -16.37
CA GLU A 201 -28.34 -15.25 -16.68
C GLU A 201 -28.67 -14.33 -17.89
N ASN A 202 -29.29 -14.89 -18.92
CA ASN A 202 -29.60 -14.17 -20.16
C ASN A 202 -28.42 -13.40 -20.75
N GLY A 203 -27.20 -13.99 -20.69
CA GLY A 203 -25.95 -13.38 -21.18
C GLY A 203 -25.35 -12.31 -20.29
N ASN A 204 -25.98 -11.95 -19.17
CA ASN A 204 -25.46 -10.98 -18.21
C ASN A 204 -24.86 -11.69 -16.99
N ILE A 205 -23.78 -11.13 -16.43
CA ILE A 205 -23.24 -11.57 -15.16
C ILE A 205 -24.20 -11.20 -14.04
N VAL A 206 -24.54 -12.19 -13.19
CA VAL A 206 -25.39 -12.05 -12.01
C VAL A 206 -24.68 -12.53 -10.74
N GLY A 207 -23.36 -12.62 -10.77
CA GLY A 207 -22.54 -13.04 -9.65
C GLY A 207 -21.31 -13.82 -10.06
N ALA A 208 -20.68 -14.47 -9.07
CA ALA A 208 -19.49 -15.28 -9.27
C ALA A 208 -19.48 -16.50 -8.34
N LYS A 209 -18.82 -17.58 -8.80
CA LYS A 209 -18.48 -18.76 -8.00
C LYS A 209 -17.12 -18.48 -7.34
N ILE A 210 -17.07 -18.67 -6.04
CA ILE A 210 -15.93 -18.33 -5.19
C ILE A 210 -15.34 -19.59 -4.59
N ALA A 211 -14.01 -19.73 -4.66
CA ALA A 211 -13.24 -20.75 -3.94
C ALA A 211 -12.67 -20.16 -2.65
N ASP A 212 -13.02 -20.72 -1.52
CA ASP A 212 -12.35 -20.41 -0.24
C ASP A 212 -10.98 -21.10 -0.20
N GLN A 213 -9.92 -20.31 -0.22
CA GLN A 213 -8.54 -20.80 -0.29
C GLN A 213 -8.04 -21.43 1.03
N LEU A 214 -8.78 -21.25 2.14
CA LEU A 214 -8.42 -21.82 3.44
C LEU A 214 -9.06 -23.20 3.67
N SER A 215 -10.28 -23.41 3.17
CA SER A 215 -11.02 -24.68 3.33
C SER A 215 -11.14 -25.50 2.04
N ASN A 216 -10.79 -24.92 0.89
CA ASN A 216 -11.03 -25.46 -0.46
C ASN A 216 -12.51 -25.71 -0.80
N ASN A 217 -13.42 -25.09 -0.06
CA ASN A 217 -14.86 -25.13 -0.36
C ASN A 217 -15.23 -24.08 -1.42
N PHE A 218 -16.35 -24.34 -2.12
CA PHE A 218 -16.90 -23.42 -3.09
C PHE A 218 -18.25 -22.91 -2.64
N PHE A 219 -18.54 -21.64 -2.94
CA PHE A 219 -19.84 -21.02 -2.75
C PHE A 219 -20.11 -20.00 -3.86
N ALA A 220 -21.35 -19.57 -4.01
CA ALA A 220 -21.75 -18.58 -5.01
C ALA A 220 -22.16 -17.28 -4.34
N ILE A 221 -21.78 -16.15 -4.94
CA ILE A 221 -22.27 -14.81 -4.56
C ILE A 221 -23.15 -14.30 -5.70
N ARG A 222 -24.37 -13.90 -5.39
CA ARG A 222 -25.30 -13.28 -6.32
C ARG A 222 -25.27 -11.76 -6.18
N ALA A 223 -25.12 -11.04 -7.30
CA ALA A 223 -25.09 -9.59 -7.32
C ALA A 223 -25.68 -9.02 -8.61
N THR A 224 -26.29 -7.84 -8.50
CA THR A 224 -26.84 -7.11 -9.65
C THR A 224 -25.74 -6.63 -10.59
N VAL A 225 -24.60 -6.18 -10.02
CA VAL A 225 -23.43 -5.69 -10.76
C VAL A 225 -22.16 -6.30 -10.19
N THR A 226 -21.22 -6.68 -11.06
CA THR A 226 -19.90 -7.16 -10.67
C THR A 226 -18.82 -6.21 -11.18
N VAL A 227 -17.93 -5.79 -10.28
CA VAL A 227 -16.77 -4.94 -10.58
C VAL A 227 -15.49 -5.74 -10.38
N ASN A 228 -14.68 -5.80 -11.42
CA ASN A 228 -13.32 -6.35 -11.41
C ASN A 228 -12.33 -5.24 -11.08
N ALA A 229 -11.78 -5.27 -9.86
CA ALA A 229 -10.76 -4.38 -9.34
C ALA A 229 -9.47 -5.14 -8.96
N ALA A 230 -9.18 -6.24 -9.69
CA ALA A 230 -8.13 -7.20 -9.37
C ALA A 230 -6.69 -6.71 -9.68
N GLY A 231 -6.48 -5.42 -9.97
CA GLY A 231 -5.14 -4.84 -10.17
C GLY A 231 -4.36 -5.56 -11.27
N PRO A 232 -3.16 -6.12 -11.01
CA PRO A 232 -2.38 -6.84 -12.02
C PRO A 232 -3.08 -8.06 -12.65
N TRP A 233 -4.11 -8.60 -12.00
CA TRP A 233 -4.89 -9.75 -12.46
C TRP A 233 -6.19 -9.37 -13.17
N VAL A 234 -6.46 -8.08 -13.41
CA VAL A 234 -7.69 -7.60 -14.09
C VAL A 234 -7.92 -8.31 -15.42
N ASP A 235 -6.87 -8.51 -16.21
CA ASP A 235 -6.99 -9.15 -17.53
C ASP A 235 -7.33 -10.64 -17.44
N GLU A 236 -6.93 -11.35 -16.38
CA GLU A 236 -7.34 -12.75 -16.17
C GLU A 236 -8.86 -12.88 -16.02
N LEU A 237 -9.49 -11.99 -15.26
CA LEU A 237 -10.95 -11.97 -15.14
C LEU A 237 -11.63 -11.51 -16.42
N ARG A 238 -11.01 -10.61 -17.19
CA ARG A 238 -11.51 -10.22 -18.53
C ARG A 238 -11.39 -11.39 -19.52
N ASP A 239 -10.33 -12.21 -19.42
CA ASP A 239 -10.17 -13.43 -20.23
C ASP A 239 -11.22 -14.48 -19.86
N ILE A 240 -11.48 -14.74 -18.56
CA ILE A 240 -12.56 -15.61 -18.08
C ILE A 240 -13.92 -15.13 -18.62
N ASN A 241 -14.16 -13.83 -18.63
CA ASN A 241 -15.39 -13.23 -19.18
C ASN A 241 -15.38 -13.10 -20.73
N LYS A 242 -14.30 -13.48 -21.42
CA LYS A 242 -14.11 -13.31 -22.87
C LYS A 242 -14.32 -11.87 -23.35
N SER A 243 -13.87 -10.89 -22.57
CA SER A 243 -14.06 -9.46 -22.83
C SER A 243 -12.75 -8.66 -22.90
N LYS A 244 -11.61 -9.34 -23.02
CA LYS A 244 -10.30 -8.70 -23.20
C LYS A 244 -10.08 -8.36 -24.68
N GLU A 245 -10.53 -7.17 -25.07
CA GLU A 245 -10.40 -6.65 -26.42
C GLU A 245 -9.71 -5.28 -26.40
N GLY A 246 -8.97 -4.96 -27.46
CA GLY A 246 -8.33 -3.67 -27.71
C GLY A 246 -7.19 -3.34 -26.74
N LYS A 247 -7.49 -2.92 -25.51
CA LYS A 247 -6.50 -2.54 -24.51
C LYS A 247 -6.26 -3.66 -23.49
N TRP A 248 -5.01 -3.83 -23.10
CA TRP A 248 -4.59 -4.81 -22.08
C TRP A 248 -3.54 -4.22 -21.13
N LEU A 249 -3.23 -4.94 -20.05
CA LEU A 249 -2.21 -4.51 -19.11
C LEU A 249 -0.80 -4.80 -19.61
N HIS A 250 0.04 -3.77 -19.55
CA HIS A 250 1.49 -3.87 -19.64
C HIS A 250 2.06 -3.82 -18.22
N LEU A 251 2.57 -4.95 -17.73
CA LEU A 251 3.08 -5.03 -16.37
C LEU A 251 4.55 -4.63 -16.31
N THR A 252 4.90 -3.74 -15.38
CA THR A 252 6.30 -3.44 -15.07
C THR A 252 6.59 -3.73 -13.60
N LYS A 253 7.79 -4.28 -13.35
CA LYS A 253 8.30 -4.60 -12.02
C LYS A 253 9.07 -3.42 -11.46
N GLY A 254 8.74 -3.01 -10.24
CA GLY A 254 9.48 -2.03 -9.45
C GLY A 254 9.99 -2.64 -8.16
N VAL A 255 11.29 -2.53 -7.93
CA VAL A 255 11.99 -3.16 -6.82
C VAL A 255 12.48 -2.12 -5.82
N HIS A 256 12.43 -2.48 -4.54
CA HIS A 256 13.06 -1.73 -3.45
C HIS A 256 13.96 -2.67 -2.65
N ILE A 257 15.13 -2.17 -2.25
CA ILE A 257 16.03 -2.81 -1.30
C ILE A 257 16.05 -2.04 0.01
N VAL A 258 16.25 -2.74 1.10
CA VAL A 258 16.30 -2.18 2.45
C VAL A 258 17.70 -2.38 3.03
N LEU A 259 18.27 -1.33 3.54
CA LEU A 259 19.62 -1.27 4.07
C LEU A 259 19.58 -0.81 5.53
N PRO A 260 20.49 -1.26 6.40
CA PRO A 260 20.69 -0.65 7.71
C PRO A 260 20.94 0.85 7.55
N ARG A 261 20.29 1.68 8.36
CA ARG A 261 20.54 3.13 8.33
C ARG A 261 22.01 3.49 8.62
N ALA A 262 22.71 2.66 9.39
CA ALA A 262 24.13 2.83 9.64
C ALA A 262 24.98 2.71 8.35
N LYS A 263 24.52 1.94 7.36
CA LYS A 263 25.19 1.77 6.06
C LYS A 263 24.86 2.89 5.06
N LEU A 264 23.62 3.41 5.10
CA LEU A 264 23.18 4.55 4.28
C LEU A 264 22.47 5.59 5.17
N PRO A 265 23.23 6.42 5.92
CA PRO A 265 22.68 7.32 6.92
C PRO A 265 22.18 8.65 6.32
N VAL A 266 21.34 8.61 5.29
CA VAL A 266 20.73 9.81 4.73
C VAL A 266 19.90 10.55 5.77
N LYS A 267 19.98 11.89 5.77
CA LYS A 267 19.33 12.74 6.78
C LYS A 267 17.83 12.90 6.56
N GLN A 268 17.40 12.88 5.31
CA GLN A 268 16.00 12.99 4.87
C GLN A 268 15.76 12.14 3.63
N ALA A 269 14.52 12.04 3.19
CA ALA A 269 14.20 11.41 1.92
C ALA A 269 14.86 12.19 0.76
N ILE A 270 15.46 11.45 -0.17
CA ILE A 270 16.18 12.01 -1.33
C ILE A 270 15.59 11.39 -2.60
N TYR A 271 15.37 12.21 -3.63
CA TYR A 271 14.95 11.78 -4.94
C TYR A 271 16.00 12.22 -5.95
N PHE A 272 16.85 11.30 -6.42
CA PHE A 272 18.06 11.60 -7.20
C PHE A 272 18.05 10.93 -8.58
N ASN A 273 18.76 11.55 -9.52
CA ASN A 273 18.90 11.04 -10.90
C ASN A 273 20.01 9.99 -10.95
N VAL A 274 19.82 8.96 -11.79
CA VAL A 274 20.85 8.00 -12.20
C VAL A 274 21.25 8.19 -13.66
N ASP A 275 22.32 7.50 -14.11
CA ASP A 275 22.95 7.74 -15.41
C ASP A 275 22.05 7.39 -16.59
N ASP A 276 21.13 6.46 -16.43
CA ASP A 276 20.15 6.05 -17.44
C ASP A 276 18.90 6.97 -17.52
N GLY A 277 18.91 8.10 -16.81
CA GLY A 277 17.84 9.10 -16.81
C GLY A 277 16.67 8.80 -15.89
N ARG A 278 16.68 7.65 -15.22
CA ARG A 278 15.68 7.32 -14.18
C ARG A 278 15.95 8.10 -12.89
N MET A 279 14.95 8.11 -12.03
CA MET A 279 15.06 8.71 -10.70
C MET A 279 14.79 7.66 -9.63
N ILE A 280 15.61 7.67 -8.59
CA ILE A 280 15.57 6.72 -7.49
C ILE A 280 15.34 7.47 -6.18
N PHE A 281 14.57 6.86 -5.29
CA PHE A 281 14.38 7.33 -3.92
C PHE A 281 15.37 6.63 -2.98
N ALA A 282 15.93 7.37 -2.02
CA ALA A 282 16.52 6.86 -0.80
C ALA A 282 15.77 7.47 0.38
N ILE A 283 15.06 6.64 1.15
CA ILE A 283 14.11 7.11 2.16
C ILE A 283 14.45 6.47 3.51
N PRO A 284 14.80 7.27 4.53
CA PRO A 284 15.04 6.76 5.88
C PRO A 284 13.70 6.35 6.54
N ARG A 285 13.67 5.17 7.18
CA ARG A 285 12.53 4.70 7.94
C ARG A 285 13.00 3.95 9.19
N GLY A 286 12.88 4.57 10.35
CA GLY A 286 13.33 3.99 11.61
C GLY A 286 14.81 3.63 11.57
N ARG A 287 15.13 2.34 11.79
CA ARG A 287 16.49 1.77 11.76
C ARG A 287 17.05 1.50 10.37
N THR A 288 16.27 1.71 9.32
CA THR A 288 16.62 1.38 7.94
C THR A 288 16.56 2.59 7.01
N THR A 289 17.18 2.44 5.84
CA THR A 289 16.95 3.28 4.67
C THR A 289 16.59 2.37 3.51
N TYR A 290 15.45 2.60 2.84
CA TYR A 290 15.09 1.83 1.66
C TYR A 290 15.32 2.64 0.39
N VAL A 291 15.71 1.93 -0.68
CA VAL A 291 16.10 2.49 -1.97
C VAL A 291 15.28 1.85 -3.08
N GLY A 292 14.76 2.66 -3.99
CA GLY A 292 13.96 2.22 -5.12
C GLY A 292 13.56 3.38 -6.03
N THR A 293 13.15 3.15 -7.27
CA THR A 293 12.65 1.86 -7.75
C THR A 293 13.18 1.58 -9.16
N THR A 294 13.27 0.29 -9.49
CA THR A 294 13.45 -0.15 -10.88
C THR A 294 12.15 0.03 -11.67
N ASP A 295 12.22 -0.11 -12.99
CA ASP A 295 11.06 -0.11 -13.89
C ASP A 295 11.39 -1.03 -15.08
N THR A 296 11.13 -2.34 -14.92
CA THR A 296 11.47 -3.38 -15.90
C THR A 296 10.21 -4.09 -16.35
N PHE A 297 10.13 -4.49 -17.61
CA PHE A 297 9.03 -5.31 -18.13
C PHE A 297 8.91 -6.61 -17.32
N TYR A 298 7.68 -7.09 -17.14
CA TYR A 298 7.40 -8.30 -16.39
C TYR A 298 6.27 -9.12 -17.03
N ASP A 299 6.59 -10.37 -17.35
CA ASP A 299 5.69 -11.39 -17.92
C ASP A 299 5.65 -12.69 -17.10
N GLY A 300 6.28 -12.69 -15.93
CA GLY A 300 6.34 -13.85 -15.05
C GLY A 300 5.08 -14.04 -14.18
N ASP A 301 5.19 -14.95 -13.21
CA ASP A 301 4.12 -15.25 -12.25
C ASP A 301 3.80 -14.03 -11.37
N LYS A 302 2.57 -13.53 -11.48
CA LYS A 302 2.10 -12.34 -10.75
C LYS A 302 1.95 -12.58 -9.24
N ASP A 303 1.79 -13.83 -8.81
CA ASP A 303 1.69 -14.21 -7.41
C ASP A 303 3.07 -14.31 -6.74
N ARG A 304 4.13 -14.54 -7.54
CA ARG A 304 5.53 -14.73 -7.10
C ARG A 304 6.48 -13.70 -7.70
N VAL A 305 6.31 -12.44 -7.33
CA VAL A 305 7.15 -11.34 -7.80
C VAL A 305 8.25 -11.06 -6.80
N PHE A 306 9.49 -11.31 -7.18
CA PHE A 306 10.67 -11.17 -6.31
C PHE A 306 11.72 -10.23 -6.90
N THR A 307 12.60 -9.75 -6.02
CA THR A 307 13.80 -9.01 -6.38
C THR A 307 14.83 -9.97 -6.95
N THR A 308 15.30 -9.73 -8.17
CA THR A 308 16.42 -10.46 -8.73
C THR A 308 17.76 -9.86 -8.28
N ARG A 309 18.83 -10.63 -8.43
CA ARG A 309 20.20 -10.14 -8.19
C ARG A 309 20.51 -8.90 -9.01
N GLN A 310 20.14 -8.90 -10.28
CA GLN A 310 20.32 -7.75 -11.18
C GLN A 310 19.59 -6.49 -10.71
N ASP A 311 18.36 -6.62 -10.20
CA ASP A 311 17.61 -5.50 -9.63
C ASP A 311 18.34 -4.90 -8.43
N ALA A 312 18.84 -5.75 -7.52
CA ALA A 312 19.53 -5.31 -6.31
C ALA A 312 20.88 -4.65 -6.64
N GLU A 313 21.68 -5.27 -7.52
CA GLU A 313 22.96 -4.71 -7.98
C GLU A 313 22.78 -3.36 -8.68
N TYR A 314 21.73 -3.19 -9.49
CA TYR A 314 21.41 -1.91 -10.10
C TYR A 314 21.15 -0.80 -9.06
N LEU A 315 20.35 -1.09 -8.03
CA LEU A 315 20.06 -0.11 -6.98
C LEU A 315 21.29 0.18 -6.10
N ILE A 316 22.10 -0.82 -5.80
CA ILE A 316 23.37 -0.66 -5.08
C ILE A 316 24.34 0.22 -5.88
N ALA A 317 24.51 -0.04 -7.18
CA ALA A 317 25.36 0.76 -8.05
C ALA A 317 24.88 2.22 -8.12
N ALA A 318 23.57 2.43 -8.19
CA ALA A 318 22.96 3.76 -8.16
C ALA A 318 23.31 4.53 -6.86
N VAL A 319 23.26 3.85 -5.71
CA VAL A 319 23.67 4.45 -4.42
C VAL A 319 25.16 4.75 -4.40
N ASN A 320 26.02 3.77 -4.70
CA ASN A 320 27.47 3.92 -4.65
C ASN A 320 27.97 5.06 -5.57
N THR A 321 27.31 5.25 -6.73
CA THR A 321 27.63 6.33 -7.68
C THR A 321 27.26 7.71 -7.13
N ASN A 322 26.09 7.84 -6.49
CA ASN A 322 25.57 9.15 -6.06
C ASN A 322 26.03 9.54 -4.63
N PHE A 323 26.46 8.57 -3.83
CA PHE A 323 26.94 8.74 -2.45
C PHE A 323 28.34 8.14 -2.29
N PRO A 324 29.39 8.77 -2.82
CA PRO A 324 30.72 8.15 -2.97
C PRO A 324 31.44 7.82 -1.66
N SER A 325 30.98 8.35 -0.53
CA SER A 325 31.46 7.98 0.80
C SER A 325 30.81 6.72 1.37
N VAL A 326 29.86 6.14 0.64
CA VAL A 326 29.15 4.91 0.99
C VAL A 326 29.64 3.81 0.05
N THR A 327 29.94 2.63 0.60
CA THR A 327 30.31 1.44 -0.17
C THR A 327 29.37 0.31 0.25
N LEU A 328 28.47 -0.07 -0.64
CA LEU A 328 27.48 -1.12 -0.41
C LEU A 328 27.73 -2.32 -1.32
N GLY A 329 27.45 -3.50 -0.80
CA GLY A 329 27.37 -4.76 -1.52
C GLY A 329 26.02 -5.46 -1.28
N LEU A 330 25.79 -6.58 -1.96
CA LEU A 330 24.56 -7.38 -1.78
C LEU A 330 24.39 -7.86 -0.33
N SER A 331 25.46 -8.13 0.37
CA SER A 331 25.45 -8.55 1.79
C SER A 331 24.95 -7.47 2.77
N ASP A 332 24.89 -6.21 2.33
CA ASP A 332 24.35 -5.11 3.16
C ASP A 332 22.84 -4.98 3.05
N VAL A 333 22.20 -5.70 2.13
CA VAL A 333 20.74 -5.69 1.95
C VAL A 333 20.08 -6.61 2.95
N GLU A 334 19.31 -6.03 3.88
CA GLU A 334 18.60 -6.80 4.91
C GLU A 334 17.31 -7.45 4.40
N SER A 335 16.61 -6.78 3.49
CA SER A 335 15.37 -7.25 2.86
C SER A 335 15.09 -6.52 1.57
N SER A 336 14.10 -7.00 0.82
CA SER A 336 13.65 -6.35 -0.40
C SER A 336 12.18 -6.62 -0.67
N TRP A 337 11.56 -5.82 -1.55
CA TRP A 337 10.26 -6.14 -2.11
C TRP A 337 10.18 -5.74 -3.57
N ALA A 338 9.36 -6.47 -4.32
CA ALA A 338 9.05 -6.20 -5.71
C ALA A 338 7.54 -6.12 -5.92
N GLY A 339 7.09 -5.11 -6.64
CA GLY A 339 5.68 -4.88 -6.96
C GLY A 339 5.44 -4.68 -8.45
N LEU A 340 4.26 -5.05 -8.92
CA LEU A 340 3.85 -4.87 -10.30
C LEU A 340 3.05 -3.56 -10.45
N ARG A 341 3.35 -2.81 -11.52
CA ARG A 341 2.56 -1.67 -11.98
C ARG A 341 1.71 -2.12 -13.15
N PRO A 342 0.38 -2.12 -13.00
CA PRO A 342 -0.53 -2.41 -14.10
C PRO A 342 -0.70 -1.15 -14.96
N LEU A 343 0.17 -0.96 -15.95
CA LEU A 343 0.05 0.11 -16.94
C LEU A 343 -0.88 -0.35 -18.05
N ILE A 344 -1.61 0.59 -18.66
CA ILE A 344 -2.49 0.27 -19.77
C ILE A 344 -1.67 0.42 -21.08
N HIS A 345 -1.65 -0.65 -21.89
CA HIS A 345 -0.94 -0.65 -23.15
C HIS A 345 -1.52 0.41 -24.11
N GLU A 346 -0.63 1.21 -24.71
CA GLU A 346 -0.92 2.11 -25.81
C GLU A 346 0.09 1.84 -26.92
N GLU A 347 -0.41 1.57 -28.11
CA GLU A 347 0.42 1.24 -29.27
C GLU A 347 1.38 2.40 -29.60
N GLY A 348 2.65 2.08 -29.87
CA GLY A 348 3.69 3.07 -30.19
C GLY A 348 4.34 3.78 -28.99
N LYS A 349 3.96 3.49 -27.73
CA LYS A 349 4.58 4.06 -26.53
C LYS A 349 5.46 3.04 -25.80
N SER A 350 6.60 3.49 -25.28
CA SER A 350 7.43 2.72 -24.36
C SER A 350 6.78 2.65 -22.96
N ALA A 351 7.15 1.65 -22.16
CA ALA A 351 6.63 1.47 -20.80
C ALA A 351 6.78 2.73 -19.92
N SER A 352 7.84 3.52 -20.14
CA SER A 352 8.08 4.76 -19.40
C SER A 352 7.18 5.92 -19.82
N GLU A 353 6.55 5.86 -21.00
CA GLU A 353 5.66 6.86 -21.58
C GLU A 353 4.19 6.51 -21.44
N LEU A 354 3.88 5.24 -21.05
CA LEU A 354 2.51 4.82 -20.83
C LEU A 354 1.84 5.66 -19.74
N SER A 355 0.58 6.00 -20.00
CA SER A 355 -0.23 6.75 -19.06
C SER A 355 -0.46 5.94 -17.77
N ARG A 356 -0.44 6.63 -16.63
CA ARG A 356 -0.81 6.09 -15.32
C ARG A 356 -2.22 6.51 -14.92
N LYS A 357 -3.03 6.96 -15.87
CA LYS A 357 -4.46 7.18 -15.67
C LYS A 357 -5.15 5.84 -15.49
N ASP A 358 -6.20 5.85 -14.71
CA ASP A 358 -7.11 4.72 -14.63
C ASP A 358 -8.06 4.71 -15.82
N GLU A 359 -8.46 3.52 -16.23
CA GLU A 359 -9.49 3.32 -17.24
C GLU A 359 -10.54 2.32 -16.76
N ILE A 360 -11.77 2.56 -17.15
CA ILE A 360 -12.90 1.69 -16.86
C ILE A 360 -13.31 1.01 -18.18
N PHE A 361 -13.35 -0.32 -18.16
CA PHE A 361 -13.81 -1.15 -19.27
C PHE A 361 -15.14 -1.78 -18.92
N GLU A 362 -16.05 -1.79 -19.85
CA GLU A 362 -17.36 -2.43 -19.70
C GLU A 362 -17.53 -3.53 -20.74
N SER A 363 -17.87 -4.73 -20.30
CA SER A 363 -18.15 -5.84 -21.21
C SER A 363 -19.62 -5.87 -21.64
N PRO A 364 -19.96 -6.53 -22.78
CA PRO A 364 -21.34 -6.78 -23.17
C PRO A 364 -22.14 -7.54 -22.11
N SER A 365 -21.48 -8.40 -21.33
CA SER A 365 -22.07 -9.16 -20.22
C SER A 365 -22.13 -8.38 -18.90
N ARG A 366 -21.90 -7.06 -18.90
CA ARG A 366 -21.98 -6.14 -17.75
C ARG A 366 -20.86 -6.27 -16.70
N LEU A 367 -19.73 -6.92 -17.01
CA LEU A 367 -18.56 -6.80 -16.17
C LEU A 367 -17.97 -5.40 -16.30
N ILE A 368 -17.84 -4.71 -15.18
CA ILE A 368 -17.12 -3.43 -15.11
C ILE A 368 -15.71 -3.71 -14.59
N SER A 369 -14.67 -3.41 -15.37
CA SER A 369 -13.28 -3.59 -14.95
C SER A 369 -12.61 -2.25 -14.81
N ILE A 370 -11.88 -2.02 -13.72
CA ILE A 370 -11.02 -0.84 -13.53
C ILE A 370 -9.56 -1.25 -13.47
N ALA A 371 -8.72 -0.57 -14.24
CA ALA A 371 -7.28 -0.84 -14.31
C ALA A 371 -6.47 0.46 -14.33
N GLY A 372 -5.18 0.35 -14.02
CA GLY A 372 -4.27 1.50 -13.99
C GLY A 372 -4.45 2.37 -12.74
N GLY A 373 -4.10 3.64 -12.87
CA GLY A 373 -4.21 4.61 -11.78
C GLY A 373 -3.07 4.56 -10.76
N LYS A 374 -3.18 5.41 -9.76
CA LYS A 374 -2.24 5.52 -8.65
C LYS A 374 -2.91 5.30 -7.32
N LEU A 375 -2.14 4.74 -6.38
CA LEU A 375 -2.55 4.61 -4.97
C LEU A 375 -3.11 5.91 -4.39
N THR A 376 -2.48 7.06 -4.64
CA THR A 376 -2.95 8.38 -4.16
C THR A 376 -4.36 8.72 -4.64
N GLY A 377 -4.73 8.34 -5.86
CA GLY A 377 -6.02 8.65 -6.49
C GLY A 377 -7.13 7.63 -6.21
N TYR A 378 -6.90 6.62 -5.35
CA TYR A 378 -7.81 5.49 -5.15
C TYR A 378 -9.27 5.90 -4.88
N ARG A 379 -9.45 6.96 -4.09
CA ARG A 379 -10.77 7.45 -3.72
C ARG A 379 -11.56 8.00 -4.92
N LYS A 380 -10.88 8.79 -5.78
CA LYS A 380 -11.49 9.31 -7.01
C LYS A 380 -11.74 8.22 -8.04
N MET A 381 -10.87 7.22 -8.14
CA MET A 381 -11.09 6.04 -8.95
C MET A 381 -12.35 5.28 -8.50
N ALA A 382 -12.49 5.07 -7.20
CA ALA A 382 -13.67 4.44 -6.60
C ALA A 382 -14.95 5.24 -6.88
N GLU A 383 -14.93 6.56 -6.66
CA GLU A 383 -16.05 7.46 -6.93
C GLU A 383 -16.50 7.38 -8.40
N ARG A 384 -15.56 7.33 -9.37
CA ARG A 384 -15.90 7.17 -10.81
C ARG A 384 -16.61 5.85 -11.10
N VAL A 385 -16.11 4.75 -10.54
CA VAL A 385 -16.73 3.42 -10.72
C VAL A 385 -18.12 3.38 -10.10
N VAL A 386 -18.27 3.82 -8.85
CA VAL A 386 -19.57 3.78 -8.16
C VAL A 386 -20.59 4.72 -8.81
N ASN A 387 -20.16 5.91 -9.28
CA ASN A 387 -21.03 6.80 -10.05
C ASN A 387 -21.53 6.13 -11.34
N LEU A 388 -20.67 5.41 -12.06
CA LEU A 388 -21.06 4.64 -13.25
C LEU A 388 -22.08 3.55 -12.91
N VAL A 389 -21.81 2.78 -11.86
CA VAL A 389 -22.71 1.72 -11.37
C VAL A 389 -24.08 2.27 -11.01
N ILE A 390 -24.12 3.35 -10.22
CA ILE A 390 -25.39 3.97 -9.80
C ILE A 390 -26.16 4.50 -11.00
N LYS A 391 -25.52 5.25 -11.88
CA LYS A 391 -26.15 5.83 -13.08
C LYS A 391 -26.76 4.77 -13.98
N LYS A 392 -26.11 3.62 -14.13
CA LYS A 392 -26.57 2.57 -15.08
C LYS A 392 -27.57 1.60 -14.50
N TYR A 393 -27.44 1.26 -13.22
CA TYR A 393 -28.18 0.15 -12.64
C TYR A 393 -29.09 0.53 -11.47
N PHE A 394 -28.85 1.69 -10.85
CA PHE A 394 -29.54 2.10 -9.64
C PHE A 394 -30.08 3.53 -9.69
N GLU A 395 -30.27 4.10 -10.87
CA GLU A 395 -30.74 5.48 -11.05
C GLU A 395 -32.04 5.78 -10.29
N LYS A 396 -32.94 4.80 -10.18
CA LYS A 396 -34.23 4.92 -9.47
C LYS A 396 -34.12 4.70 -7.95
N LYS A 397 -32.96 4.23 -7.45
CA LYS A 397 -32.75 4.01 -6.01
C LYS A 397 -32.31 5.31 -5.35
N SER A 398 -32.94 5.68 -4.24
CA SER A 398 -32.52 6.85 -3.46
C SER A 398 -31.20 6.55 -2.74
N LEU A 399 -30.07 6.89 -3.35
CA LEU A 399 -28.74 6.67 -2.83
C LEU A 399 -28.06 8.00 -2.46
N LYS A 400 -27.16 7.95 -1.47
CA LYS A 400 -26.39 9.13 -1.06
C LYS A 400 -25.33 9.47 -2.10
N GLU A 401 -24.92 10.73 -2.13
CA GLU A 401 -23.73 11.14 -2.88
C GLU A 401 -22.43 10.63 -2.24
N CYS A 402 -21.33 10.67 -3.00
CA CYS A 402 -20.01 10.28 -2.50
C CYS A 402 -19.59 11.19 -1.34
N ARG A 403 -19.37 10.60 -0.16
CA ARG A 403 -18.90 11.27 1.05
C ARG A 403 -17.58 10.74 1.59
N THR A 404 -16.90 9.88 0.83
CA THR A 404 -15.65 9.23 1.28
C THR A 404 -14.54 10.23 1.63
N HIS A 405 -14.60 11.46 1.11
CA HIS A 405 -13.69 12.55 1.47
C HIS A 405 -13.90 13.11 2.89
N LEU A 406 -14.96 12.68 3.59
CA LEU A 406 -15.30 13.08 4.97
C LEU A 406 -15.14 11.92 5.96
N ILE A 407 -15.11 10.67 5.50
CA ILE A 407 -15.08 9.48 6.35
C ILE A 407 -13.65 9.25 6.86
N LYS A 408 -13.44 9.41 8.17
CA LYS A 408 -12.15 9.10 8.81
C LYS A 408 -11.87 7.61 8.74
N LEU A 409 -10.62 7.25 8.39
CA LEU A 409 -10.25 5.84 8.24
C LEU A 409 -9.99 5.18 9.60
N GLY A 410 -10.41 3.92 9.71
CA GLY A 410 -10.21 3.08 10.90
C GLY A 410 -10.88 3.57 12.17
N GLY A 411 -11.89 4.47 12.06
CA GLY A 411 -12.56 5.05 13.22
C GLY A 411 -11.69 6.04 14.02
N ASN A 412 -10.59 6.51 13.45
CA ASN A 412 -9.71 7.48 14.09
C ASN A 412 -10.33 8.88 14.12
N ALA A 413 -10.31 9.52 15.29
CA ALA A 413 -10.89 10.84 15.50
C ALA A 413 -9.87 11.99 15.42
N PHE A 414 -8.61 11.73 15.07
CA PHE A 414 -7.59 12.79 14.96
C PHE A 414 -8.02 13.87 13.95
N LYS A 415 -7.94 15.12 14.36
CA LYS A 415 -8.21 16.26 13.49
C LYS A 415 -7.08 16.48 12.50
N ASP A 416 -5.83 16.43 13.00
CA ASP A 416 -4.62 16.72 12.23
C ASP A 416 -3.37 16.03 12.82
N GLY A 417 -2.21 16.24 12.18
CA GLY A 417 -0.93 15.70 12.64
C GLY A 417 -0.44 16.29 13.98
N LYS A 418 -0.98 17.44 14.44
CA LYS A 418 -0.62 17.98 15.78
C LYS A 418 -1.26 17.15 16.88
N GLU A 419 -2.50 16.74 16.70
CA GLU A 419 -3.17 15.83 17.64
C GLU A 419 -2.47 14.46 17.65
N VAL A 420 -2.05 13.93 16.50
CA VAL A 420 -1.26 12.69 16.43
C VAL A 420 0.02 12.83 17.26
N LYS A 421 0.78 13.92 17.08
CA LYS A 421 2.01 14.16 17.85
C LYS A 421 1.77 14.25 19.36
N LYS A 422 0.70 14.94 19.78
CA LYS A 422 0.32 15.00 21.20
C LYS A 422 0.00 13.62 21.76
N PHE A 423 -0.71 12.80 20.99
CA PHE A 423 -1.05 11.44 21.39
C PHE A 423 0.19 10.54 21.48
N VAL A 424 1.13 10.65 20.52
CA VAL A 424 2.44 9.95 20.60
C VAL A 424 3.20 10.34 21.87
N LEU A 425 3.28 11.63 22.20
CA LEU A 425 3.99 12.09 23.41
C LEU A 425 3.33 11.53 24.69
N SER A 426 2.01 11.59 24.78
CA SER A 426 1.27 11.00 25.91
C SER A 426 1.50 9.50 26.03
N LEU A 427 1.54 8.77 24.91
CA LEU A 427 1.82 7.34 24.91
C LEU A 427 3.28 7.03 25.27
N THR A 428 4.24 7.84 24.81
CA THR A 428 5.65 7.72 25.18
C THR A 428 5.83 7.85 26.70
N ASP A 429 5.14 8.80 27.33
CA ASP A 429 5.21 8.96 28.80
C ASP A 429 4.59 7.77 29.53
N LYS A 430 3.49 7.21 29.03
CA LYS A 430 2.88 5.98 29.59
C LYS A 430 3.78 4.76 29.48
N LEU A 431 4.60 4.66 28.44
CA LEU A 431 5.45 3.51 28.17
C LEU A 431 6.88 3.68 28.70
N LYS A 432 7.24 4.80 29.33
CA LYS A 432 8.64 5.12 29.75
C LYS A 432 9.29 4.05 30.66
N ASP A 433 8.50 3.43 31.54
CA ASP A 433 8.98 2.45 32.52
C ASP A 433 8.78 0.99 32.05
N SER A 434 8.46 0.78 30.78
CA SER A 434 8.08 -0.53 30.25
C SER A 434 9.23 -1.36 29.66
N ASN A 435 10.46 -0.81 29.65
CA ASN A 435 11.63 -1.39 28.96
C ASN A 435 11.42 -1.61 27.45
N LEU A 436 10.48 -0.90 26.83
CA LEU A 436 10.26 -0.91 25.38
C LEU A 436 11.18 0.12 24.67
N PRO A 437 11.56 -0.10 23.41
CA PRO A 437 12.33 0.86 22.63
C PRO A 437 11.65 2.24 22.58
N PRO A 438 12.39 3.35 22.61
CA PRO A 438 11.82 4.71 22.67
C PRO A 438 10.88 5.05 21.49
N HIS A 439 11.05 4.40 20.35
CA HIS A 439 10.23 4.62 19.17
C HIS A 439 8.92 3.82 19.14
N THR A 440 8.66 2.96 20.14
CA THR A 440 7.49 2.08 20.18
C THR A 440 6.18 2.86 20.11
N ALA A 441 6.06 3.95 20.87
CA ALA A 441 4.85 4.78 20.86
C ALA A 441 4.55 5.35 19.45
N SER A 442 5.56 5.88 18.76
CA SER A 442 5.38 6.39 17.40
C SER A 442 5.05 5.29 16.41
N TYR A 443 5.70 4.13 16.49
CA TYR A 443 5.41 2.97 15.66
C TYR A 443 3.93 2.53 15.79
N LEU A 444 3.46 2.36 17.02
CA LEU A 444 2.08 1.91 17.27
C LEU A 444 1.05 2.95 16.78
N VAL A 445 1.27 4.23 17.10
CA VAL A 445 0.34 5.29 16.69
C VAL A 445 0.33 5.49 15.18
N GLU A 446 1.49 5.45 14.52
CA GLU A 446 1.59 5.55 13.06
C GLU A 446 0.89 4.40 12.34
N ASN A 447 0.85 3.20 12.91
CA ASN A 447 0.17 2.04 12.32
C ASN A 447 -1.32 1.94 12.68
N TYR A 448 -1.70 2.23 13.93
CA TYR A 448 -3.02 1.92 14.48
C TYR A 448 -3.82 3.15 14.95
N GLY A 449 -3.18 4.33 14.99
CA GLY A 449 -3.82 5.53 15.48
C GLY A 449 -4.31 5.38 16.92
N GLN A 450 -5.56 5.76 17.19
CA GLN A 450 -6.17 5.63 18.50
C GLN A 450 -6.52 4.18 18.89
N GLN A 451 -6.53 3.25 17.94
CA GLN A 451 -6.79 1.83 18.18
C GLN A 451 -5.67 1.17 19.02
N VAL A 452 -4.52 1.83 19.13
CA VAL A 452 -3.41 1.37 19.99
C VAL A 452 -3.86 1.09 21.42
N VAL A 453 -4.90 1.75 21.91
CA VAL A 453 -5.45 1.52 23.26
C VAL A 453 -5.88 0.06 23.42
N ILE A 454 -6.52 -0.55 22.42
CA ILE A 454 -6.94 -1.95 22.45
C ILE A 454 -5.72 -2.89 22.48
N ILE A 455 -4.66 -2.56 21.72
CA ILE A 455 -3.41 -3.32 21.75
C ILE A 455 -2.79 -3.28 23.15
N LEU A 456 -2.80 -2.10 23.79
CA LEU A 456 -2.27 -1.94 25.14
C LEU A 456 -3.13 -2.61 26.21
N ASP A 457 -4.45 -2.70 26.02
CA ASP A 457 -5.33 -3.47 26.90
C ASP A 457 -4.96 -4.97 26.86
N HIS A 458 -4.76 -5.54 25.65
CA HIS A 458 -4.23 -6.91 25.52
C HIS A 458 -2.82 -7.07 26.11
N TRP A 459 -1.99 -6.03 26.00
CA TRP A 459 -0.63 -6.05 26.55
C TRP A 459 -0.60 -5.93 28.07
N ALA A 460 -1.60 -5.30 28.70
CA ALA A 460 -1.71 -5.17 30.14
C ALA A 460 -1.88 -6.54 30.84
N ASP A 461 -2.51 -7.50 30.16
CA ASP A 461 -2.74 -8.85 30.66
C ASP A 461 -1.53 -9.79 30.49
N ARG A 462 -0.38 -9.28 30.06
CA ARG A 462 0.82 -10.07 29.79
C ARG A 462 1.43 -10.70 31.04
N ASP A 463 2.16 -11.80 30.82
CA ASP A 463 3.14 -12.28 31.79
C ASP A 463 4.29 -11.25 31.92
N THR A 464 4.49 -10.69 33.10
CA THR A 464 5.52 -9.68 33.39
C THR A 464 6.96 -10.23 33.32
N GLN A 465 7.13 -11.55 33.32
CA GLN A 465 8.42 -12.23 33.16
C GLN A 465 8.84 -12.35 31.70
N GLU A 466 7.89 -12.18 30.76
CA GLU A 466 8.18 -12.24 29.34
C GLU A 466 8.89 -10.98 28.84
N ASN A 467 9.71 -11.12 27.80
CA ASN A 467 10.31 -9.98 27.11
C ASN A 467 9.24 -8.97 26.65
N PRO A 468 9.31 -7.69 27.06
CA PRO A 468 8.27 -6.69 26.78
C PRO A 468 7.99 -6.48 25.30
N GLU A 469 9.01 -6.58 24.44
CA GLU A 469 8.81 -6.43 22.99
C GLU A 469 8.06 -7.62 22.37
N LEU A 470 8.35 -8.83 22.83
CA LEU A 470 7.66 -10.04 22.37
C LEU A 470 6.21 -10.04 22.86
N SER A 471 5.97 -9.74 24.12
CA SER A 471 4.61 -9.68 24.66
C SER A 471 3.76 -8.59 23.99
N LEU A 472 4.36 -7.44 23.66
CA LEU A 472 3.67 -6.39 22.89
C LEU A 472 3.36 -6.85 21.46
N LEU A 473 4.27 -7.56 20.80
CA LEU A 473 4.05 -8.10 19.46
C LEU A 473 2.94 -9.16 19.45
N LYS A 474 2.81 -9.98 20.51
CA LYS A 474 1.69 -10.91 20.70
C LYS A 474 0.37 -10.17 20.84
N ALA A 475 0.33 -9.10 21.64
CA ALA A 475 -0.85 -8.26 21.80
C ALA A 475 -1.27 -7.58 20.48
N GLU A 476 -0.30 -7.11 19.69
CA GLU A 476 -0.50 -6.57 18.36
C GLU A 476 -1.11 -7.62 17.40
N LEU A 477 -0.62 -8.86 17.44
CA LEU A 477 -1.20 -9.97 16.67
C LEU A 477 -2.64 -10.27 17.07
N ILE A 478 -2.94 -10.34 18.36
CA ILE A 478 -4.30 -10.60 18.88
C ILE A 478 -5.27 -9.53 18.35
N PHE A 479 -4.86 -8.26 18.43
CA PHE A 479 -5.62 -7.16 17.82
C PHE A 479 -5.85 -7.39 16.32
N CYS A 480 -4.81 -7.73 15.56
CA CYS A 480 -4.91 -7.93 14.12
C CYS A 480 -5.80 -9.13 13.74
N ILE A 481 -5.83 -10.20 14.55
CA ILE A 481 -6.76 -11.32 14.37
C ILE A 481 -8.21 -10.88 14.61
N GLN A 482 -8.45 -10.07 15.63
CA GLN A 482 -9.80 -9.68 16.08
C GLN A 482 -10.40 -8.53 15.27
N TYR A 483 -9.57 -7.65 14.69
CA TYR A 483 -10.03 -6.41 14.04
C TYR A 483 -9.53 -6.22 12.61
N GLU A 484 -8.68 -7.12 12.09
CA GLU A 484 -8.05 -6.96 10.77
C GLU A 484 -7.98 -8.26 9.96
N MET A 485 -8.73 -9.29 10.37
CA MET A 485 -8.91 -10.57 9.66
C MET A 485 -7.58 -11.25 9.26
N VAL A 486 -6.59 -11.25 10.15
CA VAL A 486 -5.35 -12.01 9.95
C VAL A 486 -5.64 -13.49 9.89
N CYS A 487 -5.15 -14.18 8.87
CA CYS A 487 -5.34 -15.61 8.61
C CYS A 487 -4.03 -16.40 8.56
N THR A 488 -2.87 -15.75 8.33
CA THR A 488 -1.56 -16.36 8.16
C THR A 488 -0.46 -15.54 8.85
N LEU A 489 0.72 -16.15 9.07
CA LEU A 489 1.90 -15.41 9.57
C LEU A 489 2.34 -14.30 8.60
N ALA A 490 2.25 -14.55 7.30
CA ALA A 490 2.59 -13.57 6.26
C ALA A 490 1.67 -12.35 6.29
N ASP A 491 0.37 -12.50 6.61
CA ASP A 491 -0.54 -11.36 6.77
C ASP A 491 -0.02 -10.41 7.83
N PHE A 492 0.34 -10.97 8.98
CA PHE A 492 0.81 -10.20 10.13
C PHE A 492 2.15 -9.51 9.85
N PHE A 493 3.17 -10.29 9.48
CA PHE A 493 4.53 -9.76 9.34
C PHE A 493 4.74 -8.87 8.12
N VAL A 494 3.98 -9.08 7.03
CA VAL A 494 4.11 -8.31 5.79
C VAL A 494 3.18 -7.10 5.77
N ARG A 495 1.86 -7.31 6.03
CA ARG A 495 0.83 -6.33 5.72
C ARG A 495 0.20 -5.66 6.93
N ARG A 496 0.36 -6.22 8.14
CA ARG A 496 -0.11 -5.52 9.36
C ARG A 496 1.00 -4.72 10.01
N THR A 497 2.18 -5.34 10.18
CA THR A 497 3.32 -4.71 10.88
C THR A 497 4.40 -4.16 9.95
N GLY A 498 4.57 -4.75 8.75
CA GLY A 498 5.67 -4.45 7.83
C GLY A 498 7.04 -4.87 8.36
N LEU A 499 7.11 -5.63 9.45
CA LEU A 499 8.37 -6.04 10.09
C LEU A 499 9.28 -6.81 9.15
N ILE A 500 8.72 -7.63 8.26
CA ILE A 500 9.52 -8.40 7.31
C ILE A 500 10.37 -7.51 6.40
N ASN A 501 9.90 -6.28 6.11
CA ASN A 501 10.63 -5.32 5.29
C ASN A 501 11.61 -4.47 6.12
N PHE A 502 11.23 -4.08 7.35
CA PHE A 502 11.95 -3.03 8.09
C PHE A 502 12.63 -3.50 9.38
N ASP A 503 12.35 -4.73 9.83
CA ASP A 503 13.03 -5.39 10.95
C ASP A 503 12.95 -6.91 10.85
N ILE A 504 13.54 -7.44 9.78
CA ILE A 504 13.50 -8.88 9.47
C ILE A 504 14.13 -9.73 10.58
N GLN A 505 15.12 -9.19 11.29
CA GLN A 505 15.75 -9.90 12.41
C GLN A 505 14.77 -10.13 13.56
N LYS A 506 13.85 -9.18 13.81
CA LYS A 506 12.78 -9.36 14.79
C LYS A 506 11.81 -10.46 14.35
N VAL A 507 11.46 -10.52 13.07
CA VAL A 507 10.62 -11.62 12.52
C VAL A 507 11.29 -12.96 12.75
N ILE A 508 12.58 -13.11 12.40
CA ILE A 508 13.32 -14.37 12.56
C ILE A 508 13.34 -14.81 14.03
N ARG A 509 13.54 -13.89 14.97
CA ARG A 509 13.58 -14.21 16.39
C ARG A 509 12.22 -14.57 17.00
N CYS A 510 11.11 -13.97 16.50
CA CYS A 510 9.81 -14.07 17.17
C CYS A 510 8.80 -14.94 16.40
N LYS A 511 9.10 -15.43 15.21
CA LYS A 511 8.13 -16.13 14.34
C LYS A 511 7.51 -17.37 15.00
N THR A 512 8.27 -18.12 15.78
CA THR A 512 7.80 -19.34 16.44
C THR A 512 6.79 -19.02 17.54
N GLU A 513 7.11 -18.05 18.40
CA GLU A 513 6.22 -17.62 19.48
C GLU A 513 4.94 -16.96 18.94
N ILE A 514 5.05 -16.24 17.84
CA ILE A 514 3.89 -15.67 17.14
C ILE A 514 3.02 -16.75 16.49
N ALA A 515 3.63 -17.82 15.95
CA ALA A 515 2.90 -18.96 15.41
C ALA A 515 2.12 -19.72 16.50
N GLU A 516 2.66 -19.83 17.71
CA GLU A 516 1.94 -20.44 18.85
C GLU A 516 0.72 -19.58 19.27
N VAL A 517 0.79 -18.25 19.20
CA VAL A 517 -0.38 -17.40 19.41
C VAL A 517 -1.42 -17.63 18.32
N CYS A 518 -1.02 -17.71 17.05
CA CYS A 518 -1.93 -18.06 15.94
C CYS A 518 -2.59 -19.42 16.17
N LYS A 519 -1.86 -20.43 16.64
CA LYS A 519 -2.40 -21.74 16.98
C LYS A 519 -3.57 -21.65 17.98
N ILE A 520 -3.42 -20.81 19.01
CA ILE A 520 -4.45 -20.61 20.04
C ILE A 520 -5.67 -19.85 19.46
N TYR A 521 -5.44 -18.72 18.81
CA TYR A 521 -6.50 -17.80 18.39
C TYR A 521 -7.16 -18.14 17.05
N LEU A 522 -6.43 -18.85 16.16
CA LEU A 522 -6.93 -19.29 14.85
C LEU A 522 -7.29 -20.79 14.80
N GLY A 523 -7.04 -21.52 15.92
CA GLY A 523 -7.33 -22.95 15.99
C GLY A 523 -6.46 -23.82 15.10
N TRP A 524 -5.19 -23.45 14.88
CA TRP A 524 -4.30 -24.21 14.01
C TRP A 524 -3.85 -25.55 14.63
N SER A 525 -3.75 -26.57 13.78
CA SER A 525 -3.06 -27.82 14.15
C SER A 525 -1.53 -27.64 14.15
N ASN A 526 -0.80 -28.58 14.71
CA ASN A 526 0.67 -28.58 14.68
C ASN A 526 1.20 -28.62 13.24
N GLU A 527 0.53 -29.38 12.36
CA GLU A 527 0.86 -29.46 10.94
C GLU A 527 0.67 -28.09 10.26
N ARG A 528 -0.40 -27.35 10.60
CA ARG A 528 -0.62 -26.02 10.09
C ARG A 528 0.45 -25.05 10.59
N VAL A 529 0.84 -25.09 11.86
CA VAL A 529 1.93 -24.27 12.42
C VAL A 529 3.24 -24.54 11.64
N SER A 530 3.59 -25.81 11.45
CA SER A 530 4.80 -26.18 10.70
C SER A 530 4.77 -25.69 9.25
N LYS A 531 3.62 -25.79 8.59
CA LYS A 531 3.41 -25.29 7.23
C LYS A 531 3.61 -23.78 7.17
N GLU A 532 2.97 -23.02 8.03
CA GLU A 532 3.04 -21.55 8.08
C GLU A 532 4.47 -21.03 8.37
N LEU A 533 5.19 -21.68 9.27
CA LEU A 533 6.59 -21.37 9.54
C LEU A 533 7.48 -21.63 8.32
N ASN A 534 7.28 -22.76 7.62
CA ASN A 534 8.02 -23.08 6.41
C ASN A 534 7.72 -22.09 5.27
N GLU A 535 6.45 -21.71 5.06
CA GLU A 535 6.05 -20.70 4.07
C GLU A 535 6.66 -19.32 4.39
N LEU A 536 6.68 -18.92 5.66
CA LEU A 536 7.33 -17.70 6.09
C LEU A 536 8.85 -17.74 5.88
N ASP A 537 9.50 -18.88 6.14
CA ASP A 537 10.95 -19.06 5.89
C ASP A 537 11.29 -18.99 4.41
N GLN A 538 10.46 -19.58 3.55
CA GLN A 538 10.61 -19.46 2.09
C GLN A 538 10.45 -17.99 1.64
N LEU A 539 9.49 -17.27 2.21
CA LEU A 539 9.32 -15.85 1.93
C LEU A 539 10.54 -15.04 2.38
N ILE A 540 11.04 -15.25 3.60
CA ILE A 540 12.27 -14.62 4.11
C ILE A 540 13.44 -14.90 3.16
N ALA A 541 13.65 -16.14 2.78
CA ALA A 541 14.72 -16.52 1.84
C ALA A 541 14.56 -15.77 0.49
N SER A 542 13.35 -15.65 -0.04
CA SER A 542 13.10 -15.00 -1.34
C SER A 542 13.37 -13.49 -1.36
N ILE A 543 13.32 -12.82 -0.20
CA ILE A 543 13.53 -11.37 -0.09
C ILE A 543 14.93 -11.00 0.42
N THR A 544 15.72 -11.99 0.86
CA THR A 544 17.09 -11.81 1.38
C THR A 544 18.16 -12.45 0.50
N ALA A 545 17.84 -13.60 -0.11
CA ALA A 545 18.74 -14.33 -0.99
C ALA A 545 18.33 -14.12 -2.44
N PHE A 546 18.96 -13.17 -3.10
CA PHE A 546 18.65 -12.83 -4.50
C PHE A 546 19.00 -13.99 -5.43
N SER A 547 18.00 -14.65 -5.99
CA SER A 547 18.19 -15.68 -7.01
C SER A 547 18.83 -15.09 -8.28
N LYS A 548 19.64 -15.92 -8.95
CA LYS A 548 20.31 -15.55 -10.20
C LYS A 548 19.31 -15.21 -11.29
#